data_f7ff1b6c6897fd8f1c7b4332fc5b430d
#
_entry.id   f7ff1b6c6897fd8f1c7b4332fc5b430d
#
_cell.length_a   1.000
_cell.length_b   1.000
_cell.length_c   1.000
_cell.angle_alpha   90.00
_cell.angle_beta   90.00
_cell.angle_gamma   90.00
#
_symmetry.space_group_name_H-M   'P 1'
#
loop_
_entity.id
_entity.type
_entity.pdbx_description
1 polymer ?
#
loop_
_entity_poly.entity_id
_entity_poly.type
_entity_poly.pdbx_seq_one_letter_code
_entity_poly.pdbx_strand_id
1 'polypeptide(L)'
;SINTLEEIWAIGLRNPWRFSFDKQTGDMWIGDVGQNAWEEINFQEANSTGGENYGWRCYEGFAPFNSSGCNSSYIDPVHVYENNGWPNDCSVTGGYVYRGTQFPNFFGHYVFTDYCTGKFFTIYDNLGGMGWTTTTQEDTQYGVSTFGEGNDGELYFADINTGIIYHIIDNSPVFSDMTELSKIEFYPNPTKAGNMMQINNSAAFNEISISSINGQVLYKSNTNQKKIQIPTNLANGIYLIKINDQSPDILIIQND
;
A
#
# COMPACT_ATOMS: atom_id res chain seq x y z
N SER A 1 13.30 31.26 12.91
CA SER A 1 13.29 30.77 11.53
C SER A 1 14.68 30.24 11.22
N ILE A 2 14.79 28.94 11.06
CA ILE A 2 15.98 28.32 10.52
C ILE A 2 16.00 28.75 9.04
N ASN A 3 17.05 29.43 8.60
CA ASN A 3 17.30 29.64 7.19
C ASN A 3 17.65 28.29 6.57
N THR A 4 16.65 27.48 6.32
CA THR A 4 16.78 26.24 5.56
C THR A 4 16.94 26.65 4.10
N LEU A 5 17.94 26.11 3.43
CA LEU A 5 18.08 26.28 1.98
C LEU A 5 16.85 25.68 1.29
N GLU A 6 16.34 26.34 0.28
CA GLU A 6 15.13 25.91 -0.43
C GLU A 6 15.26 24.53 -1.10
N GLU A 7 16.51 24.09 -1.32
CA GLU A 7 16.84 22.79 -1.90
C GLU A 7 16.71 21.62 -0.89
N ILE A 8 16.61 21.92 0.42
CA ILE A 8 16.45 20.89 1.45
C ILE A 8 14.97 20.58 1.62
N TRP A 9 14.55 19.43 1.11
CA TRP A 9 13.15 18.98 1.22
C TRP A 9 12.84 18.39 2.59
N ALA A 10 13.70 17.52 3.11
CA ALA A 10 13.55 16.83 4.39
C ALA A 10 14.89 16.67 5.09
N ILE A 11 14.87 16.40 6.39
CA ILE A 11 16.06 16.19 7.22
C ILE A 11 15.94 14.91 8.04
N GLY A 12 17.02 14.53 8.74
CA GLY A 12 16.96 13.41 9.68
C GLY A 12 17.01 12.03 9.02
N LEU A 13 17.51 11.96 7.80
CA LEU A 13 17.89 10.71 7.13
C LEU A 13 19.39 10.48 7.31
N ARG A 14 19.80 9.21 7.43
CA ARG A 14 21.22 8.84 7.60
C ARG A 14 21.91 8.60 6.26
N ASN A 15 21.39 7.66 5.49
CA ASN A 15 21.92 7.25 4.20
C ASN A 15 20.75 6.78 3.31
N PRO A 16 19.90 7.70 2.86
CA PRO A 16 18.78 7.36 2.00
C PRO A 16 19.33 6.83 0.67
N TRP A 17 19.45 5.50 0.61
CA TRP A 17 20.07 4.84 -0.54
C TRP A 17 19.23 5.03 -1.78
N ARG A 18 17.91 4.87 -1.61
CA ARG A 18 16.97 5.02 -2.70
C ARG A 18 15.63 5.56 -2.20
N PHE A 19 15.02 6.39 -3.01
CA PHE A 19 13.63 6.79 -2.86
C PHE A 19 12.88 6.66 -4.18
N SER A 20 11.57 6.57 -4.11
CA SER A 20 10.68 6.51 -5.27
C SER A 20 9.37 7.23 -4.96
N PHE A 21 8.67 7.62 -6.03
CA PHE A 21 7.31 8.12 -5.94
C PHE A 21 6.35 7.07 -6.47
N ASP A 22 5.25 6.87 -5.75
CA ASP A 22 4.15 6.08 -6.25
C ASP A 22 3.49 6.80 -7.43
N LYS A 23 3.46 6.19 -8.60
CA LYS A 23 2.89 6.77 -9.82
C LYS A 23 1.42 7.15 -9.71
N GLN A 24 0.66 6.45 -8.86
CA GLN A 24 -0.77 6.67 -8.73
C GLN A 24 -1.12 7.72 -7.71
N THR A 25 -0.45 7.72 -6.54
CA THR A 25 -0.79 8.62 -5.43
C THR A 25 0.14 9.83 -5.34
N GLY A 26 1.38 9.70 -5.83
CA GLY A 26 2.44 10.69 -5.68
C GLY A 26 3.18 10.61 -4.34
N ASP A 27 2.85 9.65 -3.49
CA ASP A 27 3.49 9.45 -2.20
C ASP A 27 4.96 9.04 -2.38
N MET A 28 5.82 9.51 -1.48
CA MET A 28 7.24 9.21 -1.51
C MET A 28 7.59 8.11 -0.51
N TRP A 29 8.38 7.15 -0.97
CA TRP A 29 8.92 6.04 -0.19
C TRP A 29 10.44 6.11 -0.18
N ILE A 30 11.06 5.96 1.00
CA ILE A 30 12.49 6.13 1.19
C ILE A 30 13.04 4.90 1.91
N GLY A 31 14.05 4.24 1.33
CA GLY A 31 14.86 3.24 2.01
C GLY A 31 16.09 3.92 2.62
N ASP A 32 16.15 4.01 3.93
CA ASP A 32 17.24 4.66 4.66
C ASP A 32 18.09 3.63 5.41
N VAL A 33 19.35 3.51 4.99
CA VAL A 33 20.29 2.54 5.56
C VAL A 33 20.74 3.00 6.94
N GLY A 34 20.52 2.14 7.92
CA GLY A 34 20.85 2.39 9.31
C GLY A 34 22.34 2.40 9.64
N GLN A 35 22.67 2.69 10.88
CA GLN A 35 24.06 2.78 11.33
C GLN A 35 24.55 1.45 11.90
N ASN A 36 23.80 0.85 12.82
CA ASN A 36 24.23 -0.29 13.59
C ASN A 36 23.16 -1.37 13.81
N ALA A 37 21.92 -0.96 14.00
CA ALA A 37 20.90 -1.85 14.55
C ALA A 37 19.66 -1.99 13.67
N TRP A 38 19.28 -0.97 12.93
CA TRP A 38 17.99 -0.92 12.23
C TRP A 38 18.12 -0.38 10.82
N GLU A 39 17.48 -1.06 9.88
CA GLU A 39 17.19 -0.55 8.54
C GLU A 39 15.79 0.01 8.51
N GLU A 40 15.54 1.06 7.72
CA GLU A 40 14.29 1.83 7.78
C GLU A 40 13.63 2.00 6.42
N ILE A 41 12.31 1.93 6.41
CA ILE A 41 11.47 2.45 5.32
C ILE A 41 10.67 3.62 5.86
N ASN A 42 10.87 4.76 5.25
CA ASN A 42 10.14 5.99 5.55
C ASN A 42 9.12 6.30 4.45
N PHE A 43 8.04 6.99 4.84
CA PHE A 43 6.91 7.34 3.98
C PHE A 43 6.57 8.81 4.12
N GLN A 44 6.17 9.43 3.02
CA GLN A 44 5.69 10.80 2.98
C GLN A 44 4.52 10.93 2.02
N GLU A 45 3.42 11.49 2.51
CA GLU A 45 2.24 11.74 1.68
C GLU A 45 2.54 12.75 0.57
N ALA A 46 1.91 12.60 -0.59
CA ALA A 46 2.06 13.46 -1.75
C ALA A 46 1.66 14.93 -1.50
N ASN A 47 0.81 15.17 -0.52
CA ASN A 47 0.35 16.52 -0.16
C ASN A 47 1.31 17.27 0.78
N SER A 48 2.43 16.66 1.18
CA SER A 48 3.44 17.32 1.99
C SER A 48 4.00 18.56 1.31
N THR A 49 4.35 19.55 2.12
CA THR A 49 5.04 20.77 1.70
C THR A 49 6.53 20.75 2.03
N GLY A 50 7.04 19.61 2.49
CA GLY A 50 8.42 19.44 2.94
C GLY A 50 8.66 19.91 4.38
N GLY A 51 9.86 19.66 4.88
CA GLY A 51 10.28 20.01 6.23
C GLY A 51 10.20 18.86 7.23
N GLU A 52 9.92 17.65 6.76
CA GLU A 52 9.90 16.45 7.57
C GLU A 52 11.28 16.19 8.21
N ASN A 53 11.22 15.66 9.44
CA ASN A 53 12.40 15.20 10.16
C ASN A 53 12.24 13.72 10.53
N TYR A 54 13.01 12.86 9.87
CA TYR A 54 12.98 11.40 10.05
C TYR A 54 13.81 10.88 11.23
N GLY A 55 14.36 11.77 12.06
CA GLY A 55 14.87 11.42 13.37
C GLY A 55 16.37 11.15 13.47
N TRP A 56 17.08 10.83 12.41
CA TRP A 56 18.52 10.65 12.46
C TRP A 56 19.22 11.98 12.84
N ARG A 57 20.19 11.98 13.72
CA ARG A 57 20.87 10.90 14.46
C ARG A 57 20.28 10.64 15.86
N CYS A 58 19.17 11.26 16.19
CA CYS A 58 18.56 11.11 17.51
C CYS A 58 17.98 9.71 17.71
N TYR A 59 17.45 9.17 16.63
CA TYR A 59 16.88 7.82 16.55
C TYR A 59 17.51 7.03 15.42
N GLU A 60 17.52 5.72 15.56
CA GLU A 60 17.73 4.70 14.55
C GLU A 60 16.59 3.69 14.66
N GLY A 61 15.74 3.59 13.64
CA GLY A 61 14.44 2.95 13.78
C GLY A 61 13.60 3.62 14.85
N PHE A 62 12.96 2.84 15.67
CA PHE A 62 12.20 3.32 16.83
C PHE A 62 13.06 3.53 18.09
N ALA A 63 14.37 3.25 18.03
CA ALA A 63 15.24 3.27 19.20
C ALA A 63 16.06 4.57 19.29
N PRO A 64 16.23 5.16 20.47
CA PRO A 64 17.16 6.26 20.66
C PRO A 64 18.59 5.85 20.30
N PHE A 65 19.27 6.66 19.45
CA PHE A 65 20.66 6.43 19.07
C PHE A 65 21.62 7.43 19.71
N ASN A 66 21.50 8.72 19.40
CA ASN A 66 22.34 9.76 19.99
C ASN A 66 21.46 10.98 20.32
N SER A 67 21.01 11.04 21.57
CA SER A 67 20.04 12.02 22.04
C SER A 67 20.62 13.42 22.32
N SER A 68 21.94 13.63 22.16
CA SER A 68 22.57 14.94 22.44
C SER A 68 22.09 16.01 21.46
N GLY A 69 21.41 17.03 21.97
CA GLY A 69 20.86 18.13 21.17
C GLY A 69 19.55 17.81 20.46
N CYS A 70 18.91 16.70 20.79
CA CYS A 70 17.65 16.26 20.22
C CYS A 70 16.47 16.89 20.99
N ASN A 71 15.71 17.73 20.33
CA ASN A 71 14.58 18.46 20.93
C ASN A 71 13.42 18.69 19.94
N SER A 72 13.45 18.03 18.79
CA SER A 72 12.43 18.16 17.75
C SER A 72 11.46 16.97 17.79
N SER A 73 10.29 17.13 17.22
CA SER A 73 9.43 16.02 16.85
C SER A 73 9.99 15.33 15.61
N TYR A 74 9.79 14.03 15.53
CA TYR A 74 10.23 13.18 14.42
C TYR A 74 9.03 12.45 13.83
N ILE A 75 9.21 12.03 12.58
CA ILE A 75 8.29 11.11 11.91
C ILE A 75 8.89 9.72 12.02
N ASP A 76 8.14 8.81 12.62
CA ASP A 76 8.55 7.42 12.74
C ASP A 76 8.57 6.73 11.36
N PRO A 77 9.50 5.80 11.12
CA PRO A 77 9.47 4.97 9.93
C PRO A 77 8.20 4.09 9.90
N VAL A 78 7.71 3.78 8.71
CA VAL A 78 6.57 2.87 8.53
C VAL A 78 6.96 1.40 8.71
N HIS A 79 8.25 1.09 8.58
CA HIS A 79 8.80 -0.24 8.84
C HIS A 79 10.27 -0.15 9.21
N VAL A 80 10.68 -1.04 10.13
CA VAL A 80 12.08 -1.27 10.47
C VAL A 80 12.37 -2.77 10.53
N TYR A 81 13.59 -3.16 10.23
CA TYR A 81 14.09 -4.51 10.47
C TYR A 81 15.52 -4.47 11.00
N GLU A 82 15.93 -5.54 11.70
CA GLU A 82 17.24 -5.60 12.35
C GLU A 82 18.39 -5.64 11.32
N ASN A 83 19.38 -4.78 11.53
CA ASN A 83 20.67 -4.88 10.87
C ASN A 83 21.55 -5.86 11.67
N ASN A 84 21.72 -7.06 11.17
CA ASN A 84 22.48 -8.14 11.82
C ASN A 84 23.90 -8.28 11.24
N GLY A 85 24.27 -7.38 10.32
CA GLY A 85 25.55 -7.37 9.63
C GLY A 85 25.76 -8.54 8.67
N TRP A 86 26.63 -8.32 7.68
CA TRP A 86 26.96 -9.35 6.70
C TRP A 86 27.33 -10.70 7.37
N PRO A 87 26.81 -11.88 6.93
CA PRO A 87 26.01 -12.10 5.71
C PRO A 87 24.47 -12.05 5.92
N ASN A 88 24.01 -11.56 7.05
CA ASN A 88 22.59 -11.42 7.35
C ASN A 88 22.04 -10.09 6.80
N ASP A 89 20.80 -9.74 7.14
CA ASP A 89 20.18 -8.46 6.76
C ASP A 89 21.05 -7.29 7.25
N CYS A 90 21.41 -6.38 6.36
CA CYS A 90 22.41 -5.38 6.69
C CYS A 90 22.30 -4.03 5.93
N SER A 91 21.49 -3.95 4.90
CA SER A 91 21.40 -2.71 4.12
C SER A 91 20.16 -2.71 3.24
N VAL A 92 19.21 -1.84 3.54
CA VAL A 92 18.03 -1.66 2.72
C VAL A 92 18.39 -1.03 1.37
N THR A 93 17.90 -1.63 0.28
CA THR A 93 18.04 -1.05 -1.06
C THR A 93 16.92 -0.05 -1.36
N GLY A 94 15.75 -0.18 -0.71
CA GLY A 94 14.53 0.52 -1.10
C GLY A 94 13.85 -0.16 -2.30
N GLY A 95 12.90 0.51 -2.92
CA GLY A 95 12.09 -0.11 -3.98
C GLY A 95 11.05 0.80 -4.61
N TYR A 96 9.92 0.22 -5.02
CA TYR A 96 8.80 0.92 -5.66
C TYR A 96 7.45 0.33 -5.24
N VAL A 97 6.39 1.15 -5.32
CA VAL A 97 5.02 0.64 -5.25
C VAL A 97 4.64 -0.01 -6.57
N TYR A 98 4.18 -1.26 -6.52
CA TYR A 98 3.75 -1.96 -7.73
C TYR A 98 2.43 -1.39 -8.26
N ARG A 99 2.44 -0.96 -9.52
CA ARG A 99 1.27 -0.40 -10.23
C ARG A 99 1.03 -1.10 -11.58
N GLY A 100 1.68 -2.23 -11.80
CA GLY A 100 1.45 -3.09 -12.96
C GLY A 100 0.10 -3.81 -12.91
N THR A 101 -0.22 -4.49 -14.00
CA THR A 101 -1.48 -5.21 -14.15
C THR A 101 -1.31 -6.73 -14.27
N GLN A 102 -0.06 -7.21 -14.39
CA GLN A 102 0.21 -8.64 -14.55
C GLN A 102 0.00 -9.40 -13.24
N PHE A 103 0.25 -8.76 -12.09
CA PHE A 103 0.18 -9.37 -10.76
C PHE A 103 -0.78 -8.63 -9.84
N PRO A 104 -2.10 -8.84 -9.96
CA PRO A 104 -3.11 -8.08 -9.22
C PRO A 104 -2.96 -8.13 -7.69
N ASN A 105 -2.43 -9.24 -7.15
CA ASN A 105 -2.21 -9.39 -5.70
C ASN A 105 -1.10 -8.46 -5.18
N PHE A 106 -0.18 -8.03 -6.04
CA PHE A 106 0.88 -7.08 -5.71
C PHE A 106 0.45 -5.62 -5.81
N PHE A 107 -0.69 -5.36 -6.46
CA PHE A 107 -1.13 -4.00 -6.71
C PHE A 107 -1.25 -3.18 -5.41
N GLY A 108 -0.52 -2.06 -5.35
CA GLY A 108 -0.47 -1.19 -4.18
C GLY A 108 0.57 -1.56 -3.13
N HIS A 109 1.29 -2.67 -3.29
CA HIS A 109 2.37 -3.03 -2.38
C HIS A 109 3.67 -2.28 -2.73
N TYR A 110 4.31 -1.69 -1.73
CA TYR A 110 5.69 -1.24 -1.84
C TYR A 110 6.62 -2.44 -1.73
N VAL A 111 7.38 -2.71 -2.79
CA VAL A 111 8.30 -3.85 -2.88
C VAL A 111 9.72 -3.35 -2.70
N PHE A 112 10.45 -3.90 -1.74
CA PHE A 112 11.84 -3.52 -1.45
C PHE A 112 12.69 -4.72 -1.04
N THR A 113 14.00 -4.54 -0.93
CA THR A 113 14.94 -5.63 -0.58
C THR A 113 15.98 -5.19 0.42
N ASP A 114 16.59 -6.20 1.08
CA ASP A 114 17.90 -6.09 1.73
C ASP A 114 18.99 -6.50 0.73
N TYR A 115 20.02 -5.69 0.63
CA TYR A 115 21.15 -5.91 -0.29
C TYR A 115 21.99 -7.14 0.09
N CYS A 116 22.14 -7.44 1.39
CA CYS A 116 23.06 -8.45 1.89
C CYS A 116 22.51 -9.87 1.70
N THR A 117 21.25 -10.03 1.95
CA THR A 117 20.55 -11.32 1.84
C THR A 117 19.83 -11.50 0.51
N GLY A 118 19.51 -10.40 -0.18
CA GLY A 118 18.61 -10.44 -1.35
C GLY A 118 17.17 -10.78 -0.96
N LYS A 119 16.83 -10.63 0.31
CA LYS A 119 15.48 -10.86 0.83
C LYS A 119 14.52 -9.80 0.32
N PHE A 120 13.39 -10.23 -0.22
CA PHE A 120 12.32 -9.34 -0.65
C PHE A 120 11.29 -9.16 0.46
N PHE A 121 10.82 -7.93 0.58
CA PHE A 121 9.76 -7.52 1.48
C PHE A 121 8.67 -6.79 0.71
N THR A 122 7.45 -6.83 1.23
CA THR A 122 6.36 -5.98 0.74
C THR A 122 5.71 -5.25 1.90
N ILE A 123 5.34 -3.99 1.69
CA ILE A 123 4.54 -3.20 2.62
C ILE A 123 3.24 -2.83 1.91
N TYR A 124 2.14 -3.05 2.59
CA TYR A 124 0.80 -2.68 2.12
C TYR A 124 0.04 -1.97 3.23
N ASP A 125 -0.65 -0.89 2.85
CA ASP A 125 -1.55 -0.18 3.77
C ASP A 125 -2.94 -0.80 3.72
N ASN A 126 -3.33 -1.49 4.77
CA ASN A 126 -4.63 -2.14 4.88
C ASN A 126 -5.72 -1.27 5.54
N LEU A 127 -5.38 -0.07 6.03
CA LEU A 127 -6.29 0.80 6.79
C LEU A 127 -6.27 2.28 6.34
N GLY A 128 -5.80 2.59 5.13
CA GLY A 128 -5.81 3.98 4.62
C GLY A 128 -4.88 4.91 5.39
N GLY A 129 -3.61 4.52 5.57
CA GLY A 129 -2.56 5.29 6.25
C GLY A 129 -2.42 5.03 7.74
N MET A 130 -3.18 4.07 8.31
CA MET A 130 -3.14 3.77 9.74
C MET A 130 -2.71 2.33 10.06
N GLY A 131 -2.42 1.52 9.08
CA GLY A 131 -2.08 0.12 9.30
C GLY A 131 -1.18 -0.48 8.23
N TRP A 132 0.12 -0.31 8.41
CA TRP A 132 1.12 -0.93 7.55
C TRP A 132 1.27 -2.41 7.88
N THR A 133 1.13 -3.25 6.88
CA THR A 133 1.40 -4.69 6.99
C THR A 133 2.63 -5.00 6.14
N THR A 134 3.65 -5.60 6.78
CA THR A 134 4.86 -6.04 6.09
C THR A 134 4.85 -7.55 5.97
N THR A 135 5.18 -8.04 4.80
CA THR A 135 5.38 -9.46 4.54
C THR A 135 6.79 -9.69 4.00
N THR A 136 7.52 -10.62 4.60
CA THR A 136 8.77 -11.12 4.04
C THR A 136 8.43 -12.16 2.98
N GLN A 137 9.03 -11.99 1.80
CA GLN A 137 8.84 -12.92 0.70
C GLN A 137 9.99 -13.94 0.68
N GLU A 138 10.83 -13.93 -0.33
CA GLU A 138 11.90 -14.90 -0.48
C GLU A 138 13.27 -14.32 -0.11
N ASP A 139 14.13 -15.17 0.43
CA ASP A 139 15.58 -14.95 0.50
C ASP A 139 16.18 -15.51 -0.80
N THR A 140 16.53 -14.61 -1.72
CA THR A 140 16.93 -15.00 -3.08
C THR A 140 18.44 -15.08 -3.26
N GLN A 141 19.21 -14.57 -2.31
CA GLN A 141 20.68 -14.42 -2.37
C GLN A 141 21.18 -13.57 -3.57
N TYR A 142 20.29 -12.82 -4.25
CA TYR A 142 20.71 -11.82 -5.23
C TYR A 142 21.30 -10.60 -4.53
N GLY A 143 22.36 -10.03 -5.09
CA GLY A 143 22.86 -8.71 -4.67
C GLY A 143 22.01 -7.61 -5.31
N VAL A 144 20.81 -7.37 -4.79
CA VAL A 144 19.88 -6.40 -5.36
C VAL A 144 20.36 -4.99 -5.07
N SER A 145 20.98 -4.34 -6.04
CA SER A 145 21.56 -3.02 -5.89
C SER A 145 20.64 -1.87 -6.30
N THR A 146 19.64 -2.15 -7.11
CA THR A 146 18.71 -1.13 -7.62
C THR A 146 17.43 -1.75 -8.16
N PHE A 147 16.39 -0.92 -8.23
CA PHE A 147 15.12 -1.22 -8.86
C PHE A 147 14.83 -0.31 -10.05
N GLY A 148 13.92 -0.73 -10.89
CA GLY A 148 13.35 0.07 -11.96
C GLY A 148 11.88 -0.26 -12.15
N GLU A 149 11.13 0.71 -12.65
CA GLU A 149 9.71 0.58 -12.96
C GLU A 149 9.48 0.84 -14.44
N GLY A 150 8.83 -0.10 -15.13
CA GLY A 150 8.40 0.04 -16.50
C GLY A 150 7.29 1.09 -16.68
N ASN A 151 7.06 1.53 -17.92
CA ASN A 151 5.94 2.43 -18.22
C ASN A 151 4.57 1.80 -17.93
N ASP A 152 4.52 0.48 -17.94
CA ASP A 152 3.36 -0.37 -17.64
C ASP A 152 3.17 -0.63 -16.14
N GLY A 153 4.08 -0.12 -15.28
CA GLY A 153 4.05 -0.31 -13.84
C GLY A 153 4.65 -1.62 -13.34
N GLU A 154 5.21 -2.44 -14.27
CA GLU A 154 5.91 -3.67 -13.90
C GLU A 154 7.28 -3.34 -13.29
N LEU A 155 7.70 -4.13 -12.29
CA LEU A 155 8.91 -3.87 -11.53
C LEU A 155 10.05 -4.79 -11.94
N TYR A 156 11.25 -4.22 -11.92
CA TYR A 156 12.50 -4.89 -12.24
C TYR A 156 13.54 -4.60 -11.17
N PHE A 157 14.50 -5.50 -11.00
CA PHE A 157 15.68 -5.24 -10.18
C PHE A 157 16.95 -5.67 -10.90
N ALA A 158 18.07 -5.08 -10.52
CA ALA A 158 19.38 -5.47 -11.01
C ALA A 158 20.19 -6.18 -9.93
N ASP A 159 20.74 -7.34 -10.29
CA ASP A 159 21.69 -8.07 -9.46
C ASP A 159 23.12 -7.64 -9.82
N ILE A 160 23.81 -7.03 -8.86
CA ILE A 160 25.18 -6.53 -9.05
C ILE A 160 26.19 -7.66 -9.26
N ASN A 161 25.91 -8.86 -8.73
CA ASN A 161 26.83 -9.99 -8.80
C ASN A 161 26.89 -10.58 -10.21
N THR A 162 25.78 -10.58 -10.92
CA THR A 162 25.64 -11.19 -12.27
C THR A 162 25.53 -10.16 -13.38
N GLY A 163 25.16 -8.92 -13.05
CA GLY A 163 24.85 -7.87 -14.03
C GLY A 163 23.54 -8.10 -14.80
N ILE A 164 22.68 -9.00 -14.29
CA ILE A 164 21.41 -9.34 -14.92
C ILE A 164 20.30 -8.46 -14.33
N ILE A 165 19.37 -8.04 -15.20
CA ILE A 165 18.12 -7.40 -14.80
C ILE A 165 17.03 -8.46 -14.78
N TYR A 166 16.33 -8.55 -13.66
CA TYR A 166 15.23 -9.49 -13.44
C TYR A 166 13.90 -8.77 -13.40
N HIS A 167 12.87 -9.40 -13.93
CA HIS A 167 11.49 -9.00 -13.76
C HIS A 167 10.94 -9.57 -12.45
N ILE A 168 10.31 -8.75 -11.62
CA ILE A 168 9.65 -9.20 -10.40
C ILE A 168 8.30 -9.79 -10.79
N ILE A 169 8.07 -11.04 -10.39
CA ILE A 169 6.82 -11.75 -10.64
C ILE A 169 6.22 -12.22 -9.31
N ASP A 170 4.91 -12.20 -9.23
CA ASP A 170 4.17 -12.85 -8.15
C ASP A 170 3.87 -14.30 -8.55
N ASN A 171 4.56 -15.25 -7.91
CA ASN A 171 4.31 -16.68 -8.06
C ASN A 171 3.26 -17.19 -7.06
N SER A 172 2.68 -16.32 -6.24
CA SER A 172 1.53 -16.71 -5.42
C SER A 172 0.55 -17.41 -6.34
N PRO A 173 0.03 -18.58 -5.99
CA PRO A 173 -1.02 -19.15 -6.78
C PRO A 173 -2.09 -18.05 -6.87
N VAL A 174 -2.24 -17.47 -8.05
CA VAL A 174 -3.49 -16.81 -8.38
C VAL A 174 -4.47 -17.90 -8.02
N PHE A 175 -5.21 -17.72 -6.93
CA PHE A 175 -6.31 -18.63 -6.64
C PHE A 175 -7.17 -18.59 -7.88
N SER A 176 -6.92 -19.51 -8.80
CA SER A 176 -7.75 -19.80 -9.94
C SER A 176 -9.07 -20.46 -9.50
N ASP A 177 -9.29 -20.56 -8.21
CA ASP A 177 -10.58 -20.49 -7.54
C ASP A 177 -10.99 -19.03 -7.18
N MET A 178 -10.55 -18.06 -7.95
CA MET A 178 -11.50 -17.13 -8.48
C MET A 178 -12.41 -17.93 -9.45
N THR A 179 -13.19 -18.88 -8.91
CA THR A 179 -14.59 -18.90 -9.31
C THR A 179 -14.92 -17.46 -9.48
N GLU A 180 -15.08 -16.98 -10.73
CA GLU A 180 -15.36 -15.59 -11.10
C GLU A 180 -15.92 -14.93 -9.86
N LEU A 181 -15.15 -14.03 -9.20
CA LEU A 181 -15.72 -13.30 -8.06
C LEU A 181 -16.98 -12.80 -8.68
N SER A 182 -18.08 -13.46 -8.38
CA SER A 182 -19.30 -13.34 -9.15
C SER A 182 -19.62 -11.88 -9.02
N LYS A 183 -19.21 -11.13 -10.05
CA LYS A 183 -19.41 -9.69 -10.13
C LYS A 183 -20.86 -9.54 -9.72
N ILE A 184 -21.09 -8.80 -8.65
CA ILE A 184 -22.45 -8.67 -8.15
C ILE A 184 -23.21 -7.98 -9.26
N GLU A 185 -23.93 -8.73 -10.06
CA GLU A 185 -24.80 -8.13 -11.07
C GLU A 185 -26.06 -7.67 -10.37
N PHE A 186 -26.28 -6.38 -10.37
CA PHE A 186 -27.52 -5.80 -9.85
C PHE A 186 -28.05 -4.74 -10.81
N TYR A 187 -29.36 -4.67 -10.91
CA TYR A 187 -30.02 -3.72 -11.78
C TYR A 187 -31.36 -3.23 -11.20
N PRO A 188 -31.78 -2.01 -11.57
CA PRO A 188 -31.05 -1.04 -12.37
C PRO A 188 -29.86 -0.44 -11.61
N ASN A 189 -28.78 -0.12 -12.34
CA ASN A 189 -27.65 0.67 -11.84
C ASN A 189 -27.14 1.53 -13.01
N PRO A 190 -27.29 2.84 -13.00
CA PRO A 190 -27.83 3.69 -11.92
C PRO A 190 -29.28 3.40 -11.53
N THR A 191 -29.62 3.73 -10.27
CA THR A 191 -30.95 3.59 -9.70
C THR A 191 -31.36 4.81 -8.89
N LYS A 192 -32.63 4.88 -8.44
CA LYS A 192 -33.12 5.94 -7.56
C LYS A 192 -33.25 5.43 -6.13
N ALA A 193 -33.08 6.32 -5.17
CA ALA A 193 -33.44 6.05 -3.79
C ALA A 193 -34.92 5.60 -3.69
N GLY A 194 -35.20 4.58 -2.90
CA GLY A 194 -36.54 4.01 -2.75
C GLY A 194 -36.94 2.97 -3.82
N ASN A 195 -36.21 2.87 -4.94
CA ASN A 195 -36.52 1.89 -5.97
C ASN A 195 -36.13 0.47 -5.54
N MET A 196 -36.79 -0.50 -6.18
CA MET A 196 -36.41 -1.91 -6.07
C MET A 196 -35.23 -2.20 -6.98
N MET A 197 -34.20 -2.86 -6.43
CA MET A 197 -33.04 -3.35 -7.14
C MET A 197 -33.01 -4.87 -7.10
N GLN A 198 -32.76 -5.51 -8.22
CA GLN A 198 -32.59 -6.94 -8.31
C GLN A 198 -31.10 -7.30 -8.28
N ILE A 199 -30.75 -8.33 -7.52
CA ILE A 199 -29.40 -8.86 -7.37
C ILE A 199 -29.35 -10.21 -8.08
N ASN A 200 -28.49 -10.30 -9.10
CA ASN A 200 -28.16 -11.53 -9.79
C ASN A 200 -26.82 -12.04 -9.24
N ASN A 201 -26.88 -12.81 -8.19
CA ASN A 201 -25.73 -13.55 -7.68
C ASN A 201 -26.02 -15.04 -7.81
N SER A 202 -25.08 -15.79 -8.36
CA SER A 202 -25.18 -17.26 -8.47
C SER A 202 -24.98 -17.94 -7.12
N ALA A 203 -24.24 -17.34 -6.20
CA ALA A 203 -24.05 -17.85 -4.85
C ALA A 203 -25.16 -17.41 -3.89
N ALA A 204 -25.48 -18.25 -2.91
CA ALA A 204 -26.36 -17.86 -1.82
C ALA A 204 -25.70 -16.77 -0.97
N PHE A 205 -26.48 -15.78 -0.56
CA PHE A 205 -26.02 -14.72 0.33
C PHE A 205 -27.01 -14.55 1.49
N ASN A 206 -26.53 -14.00 2.60
CA ASN A 206 -27.33 -13.79 3.81
C ASN A 206 -27.18 -12.36 4.37
N GLU A 207 -26.29 -11.58 3.81
CA GLU A 207 -26.07 -10.19 4.23
C GLU A 207 -25.83 -9.30 3.02
N ILE A 208 -26.35 -8.08 3.08
CA ILE A 208 -26.06 -7.01 2.13
C ILE A 208 -25.86 -5.70 2.88
N SER A 209 -24.89 -4.91 2.46
CA SER A 209 -24.64 -3.58 3.01
C SER A 209 -24.40 -2.56 1.90
N ILE A 210 -24.79 -1.31 2.17
CA ILE A 210 -24.48 -0.15 1.33
C ILE A 210 -23.74 0.85 2.20
N SER A 211 -22.59 1.31 1.72
CA SER A 211 -21.74 2.29 2.42
C SER A 211 -21.39 3.47 1.51
N SER A 212 -21.02 4.58 2.13
CA SER A 212 -20.36 5.67 1.43
C SER A 212 -18.98 5.23 0.92
N ILE A 213 -18.40 5.99 -0.02
CA ILE A 213 -17.04 5.76 -0.51
C ILE A 213 -15.97 5.85 0.60
N ASN A 214 -16.29 6.51 1.73
CA ASN A 214 -15.42 6.60 2.92
C ASN A 214 -15.66 5.43 3.90
N GLY A 215 -16.37 4.39 3.50
CA GLY A 215 -16.60 3.18 4.31
C GLY A 215 -17.69 3.30 5.39
N GLN A 216 -18.37 4.45 5.54
CA GLN A 216 -19.48 4.58 6.49
C GLN A 216 -20.67 3.74 6.02
N VAL A 217 -21.08 2.75 6.81
CA VAL A 217 -22.24 1.91 6.51
C VAL A 217 -23.52 2.73 6.68
N LEU A 218 -24.30 2.85 5.60
CA LEU A 218 -25.57 3.59 5.54
C LEU A 218 -26.78 2.68 5.56
N TYR A 219 -26.61 1.43 5.13
CA TYR A 219 -27.63 0.39 5.13
C TYR A 219 -27.00 -0.97 5.34
N LYS A 220 -27.63 -1.81 6.15
CA LYS A 220 -27.25 -3.20 6.34
C LYS A 220 -28.51 -4.03 6.56
N SER A 221 -28.59 -5.16 5.87
CA SER A 221 -29.72 -6.07 5.98
C SER A 221 -29.24 -7.52 5.92
N ASN A 222 -29.73 -8.32 6.85
CA ASN A 222 -29.59 -9.77 6.82
C ASN A 222 -30.75 -10.33 6.00
N THR A 223 -30.49 -10.68 4.74
CA THR A 223 -31.47 -11.15 3.81
C THR A 223 -30.87 -12.07 2.75
N ASN A 224 -31.66 -13.02 2.30
CA ASN A 224 -31.34 -13.86 1.14
C ASN A 224 -32.22 -13.52 -0.08
N GLN A 225 -32.96 -12.42 0.01
CA GLN A 225 -33.86 -12.00 -1.06
C GLN A 225 -33.08 -11.37 -2.20
N LYS A 226 -33.30 -11.87 -3.40
CA LYS A 226 -32.68 -11.32 -4.64
C LYS A 226 -33.25 -9.95 -5.06
N LYS A 227 -34.21 -9.40 -4.32
CA LYS A 227 -34.75 -8.05 -4.54
C LYS A 227 -34.71 -7.29 -3.23
N ILE A 228 -34.09 -6.11 -3.26
CA ILE A 228 -34.02 -5.22 -2.12
C ILE A 228 -34.54 -3.83 -2.50
N GLN A 229 -35.09 -3.13 -1.53
CA GLN A 229 -35.43 -1.73 -1.70
C GLN A 229 -34.23 -0.88 -1.30
N ILE A 230 -33.81 0.01 -2.21
CA ILE A 230 -32.75 0.97 -1.92
C ILE A 230 -33.26 1.96 -0.87
N PRO A 231 -32.45 2.31 0.17
CA PRO A 231 -32.87 3.28 1.17
C PRO A 231 -33.33 4.60 0.54
N THR A 232 -34.43 5.15 1.03
CA THR A 232 -35.06 6.36 0.48
C THR A 232 -34.29 7.65 0.80
N ASN A 233 -33.38 7.60 1.73
CA ASN A 233 -32.59 8.75 2.23
C ASN A 233 -31.21 8.89 1.56
N LEU A 234 -30.91 8.11 0.53
CA LEU A 234 -29.66 8.23 -0.21
C LEU A 234 -29.73 9.40 -1.19
N ALA A 235 -28.78 10.31 -1.10
CA ALA A 235 -28.60 11.43 -2.04
C ALA A 235 -28.03 10.93 -3.39
N ASN A 236 -28.03 11.81 -4.40
CA ASN A 236 -27.30 11.53 -5.64
C ASN A 236 -25.83 11.32 -5.34
N GLY A 237 -25.24 10.24 -5.86
CA GLY A 237 -23.84 9.95 -5.60
C GLY A 237 -23.44 8.51 -5.89
N ILE A 238 -22.18 8.24 -5.59
CA ILE A 238 -21.56 6.92 -5.71
C ILE A 238 -21.48 6.29 -4.31
N TYR A 239 -21.89 5.05 -4.23
CA TYR A 239 -21.91 4.23 -3.03
C TYR A 239 -21.23 2.90 -3.31
N LEU A 240 -20.84 2.20 -2.25
CA LEU A 240 -20.32 0.84 -2.32
C LEU A 240 -21.42 -0.12 -1.85
N ILE A 241 -21.72 -1.14 -2.64
CA ILE A 241 -22.63 -2.23 -2.25
C ILE A 241 -21.81 -3.50 -2.03
N LYS A 242 -22.02 -4.15 -0.90
CA LYS A 242 -21.28 -5.37 -0.51
C LYS A 242 -22.29 -6.47 -0.15
N ILE A 243 -22.00 -7.68 -0.60
CA ILE A 243 -22.76 -8.90 -0.28
C ILE A 243 -21.84 -9.84 0.49
N ASN A 244 -22.25 -10.25 1.69
CA ASN A 244 -21.44 -11.03 2.64
C ASN A 244 -20.05 -10.36 2.81
N ASP A 245 -18.98 -11.16 2.74
CA ASP A 245 -17.59 -10.71 2.82
C ASP A 245 -16.92 -10.52 1.44
N GLN A 246 -17.73 -10.48 0.36
CA GLN A 246 -17.18 -10.24 -0.99
C GLN A 246 -16.67 -8.81 -1.14
N SER A 247 -15.84 -8.59 -2.15
CA SER A 247 -15.41 -7.23 -2.51
C SER A 247 -16.60 -6.36 -2.87
N PRO A 248 -16.63 -5.09 -2.46
CA PRO A 248 -17.74 -4.19 -2.78
C PRO A 248 -17.76 -3.86 -4.27
N ASP A 249 -18.95 -3.62 -4.81
CA ASP A 249 -19.18 -3.11 -6.17
C ASP A 249 -19.78 -1.69 -6.10
N ILE A 250 -19.78 -0.98 -7.22
CA ILE A 250 -20.23 0.42 -7.30
C ILE A 250 -21.72 0.50 -7.53
N LEU A 251 -22.43 1.18 -6.63
CA LEU A 251 -23.84 1.54 -6.75
C LEU A 251 -23.95 3.04 -7.02
N ILE A 252 -24.66 3.42 -8.09
CA ILE A 252 -24.89 4.81 -8.45
C ILE A 252 -26.34 5.18 -8.16
N ILE A 253 -26.54 6.20 -7.31
CA ILE A 253 -27.85 6.79 -7.02
C ILE A 253 -28.02 8.07 -7.81
N GLN A 254 -29.09 8.13 -8.59
CA GLN A 254 -29.44 9.28 -9.41
C GLN A 254 -30.95 9.54 -9.28
N ASN A 255 -31.31 10.43 -8.35
CA ASN A 255 -32.67 10.93 -8.18
C ASN A 255 -32.95 12.04 -9.21
N ASP A 256 -34.21 12.24 -9.57
CA ASP A 256 -34.61 13.32 -10.50
C ASP A 256 -34.40 14.70 -9.89
#